data_3920ee4678da71e524e0b362f293e111
#
_entry.id   3920ee4678da71e524e0b362f293e111
#
_cell.length_a   1.000
_cell.length_b   1.000
_cell.length_c   1.000
_cell.angle_alpha   90.00
_cell.angle_beta   90.00
_cell.angle_gamma   90.00
#
_symmetry.space_group_name_H-M   'P 1'
#
loop_
_entity.id
_entity.type
_entity.pdbx_description
1 polymer ?
#
loop_
_entity_poly.entity_id
_entity_poly.type
_entity_poly.pdbx_seq_one_letter_code
_entity_poly.pdbx_strand_id
1 'polypeptide(L)'
;MDDFVILHHDKNYLKKSLVLIKEKLNEDLKLELNIKKTKINSIKNGIDFLGYRFYLKDNKIILKLRNRTKKNFKRKVKSVKKLYDYNIITEKEFKKSISSYKGLLKWGTCNGLYYRVVGDK
;
A
#
# COMPACT_ATOMS: atom_id res chain seq x y z
N MET A 1 5.27 12.47 0.42
CA MET A 1 4.09 11.63 0.18
C MET A 1 2.86 12.52 0.20
N ASP A 2 2.13 12.56 -0.90
CA ASP A 2 1.08 13.55 -1.13
C ASP A 2 -0.33 12.98 -1.00
N ASP A 3 -0.44 11.70 -0.64
CA ASP A 3 -1.73 11.02 -0.50
C ASP A 3 -2.27 11.12 0.92
N PHE A 4 -3.58 11.29 1.04
CA PHE A 4 -4.26 11.27 2.35
C PHE A 4 -5.67 10.69 2.22
N VAL A 5 -6.20 10.23 3.35
CA VAL A 5 -7.54 9.64 3.45
C VAL A 5 -8.29 10.28 4.62
N ILE A 6 -9.55 10.60 4.42
CA ILE A 6 -10.45 11.08 5.45
C ILE A 6 -11.62 10.12 5.58
N LEU A 7 -11.91 9.69 6.80
CA LEU A 7 -13.01 8.77 7.10
C LEU A 7 -14.14 9.51 7.85
N HIS A 8 -15.36 9.33 7.37
CA HIS A 8 -16.55 9.89 8.02
C HIS A 8 -17.79 9.07 7.63
N HIS A 9 -18.74 8.97 8.53
CA HIS A 9 -19.97 8.23 8.29
C HIS A 9 -20.97 8.97 7.38
N ASP A 10 -20.87 10.28 7.28
CA ASP A 10 -21.74 11.12 6.45
C ASP A 10 -21.06 11.50 5.14
N LYS A 11 -21.61 11.00 4.03
CA LYS A 11 -21.12 11.28 2.69
C LYS A 11 -21.21 12.76 2.32
N ASN A 12 -22.24 13.46 2.78
CA ASN A 12 -22.42 14.89 2.51
C ASN A 12 -21.32 15.71 3.21
N TYR A 13 -20.94 15.32 4.43
CA TYR A 13 -19.82 15.93 5.12
C TYR A 13 -18.52 15.78 4.33
N LEU A 14 -18.27 14.60 3.77
CA LEU A 14 -17.08 14.35 2.94
C LEU A 14 -17.09 15.22 1.67
N LYS A 15 -18.23 15.40 1.04
CA LYS A 15 -18.37 16.27 -0.14
C LYS A 15 -18.05 17.72 0.18
N LYS A 16 -18.57 18.23 1.30
CA LYS A 16 -18.28 19.58 1.80
C LYS A 16 -16.81 19.75 2.13
N SER A 17 -16.23 18.75 2.81
CA SER A 17 -14.81 18.76 3.17
C SER A 17 -13.92 18.75 1.93
N LEU A 18 -14.30 18.04 0.89
CA LEU A 18 -13.55 18.01 -0.38
C LEU A 18 -13.48 19.40 -1.01
N VAL A 19 -14.60 20.12 -1.04
CA VAL A 19 -14.66 21.48 -1.57
C VAL A 19 -13.72 22.40 -0.77
N LEU A 20 -13.79 22.34 0.55
CA LEU A 20 -12.94 23.17 1.44
C LEU A 20 -11.46 22.86 1.26
N ILE A 21 -11.09 21.59 1.18
CA ILE A 21 -9.70 21.17 0.97
C ILE A 21 -9.19 21.67 -0.37
N LYS A 22 -10.01 21.54 -1.41
CA LYS A 22 -9.67 21.98 -2.76
C LYS A 22 -9.37 23.48 -2.81
N GLU A 23 -10.22 24.27 -2.17
CA GLU A 23 -10.06 25.71 -2.07
C GLU A 23 -8.81 26.09 -1.27
N LYS A 24 -8.61 25.46 -0.11
CA LYS A 24 -7.45 25.71 0.75
C LYS A 24 -6.13 25.36 0.08
N LEU A 25 -6.05 24.23 -0.60
CA LEU A 25 -4.84 23.82 -1.31
C LEU A 25 -4.50 24.81 -2.43
N ASN A 26 -5.52 25.28 -3.16
CA ASN A 26 -5.31 26.22 -4.26
C ASN A 26 -4.90 27.61 -3.75
N GLU A 27 -5.60 28.12 -2.73
CA GLU A 27 -5.35 29.47 -2.18
C GLU A 27 -4.04 29.57 -1.40
N ASP A 28 -3.81 28.64 -0.48
CA ASP A 28 -2.70 28.72 0.47
C ASP A 28 -1.40 28.13 -0.07
N LEU A 29 -1.48 27.01 -0.81
CA LEU A 29 -0.32 26.23 -1.26
C LEU A 29 -0.18 26.20 -2.77
N LYS A 30 -1.13 26.74 -3.52
CA LYS A 30 -1.18 26.70 -4.98
C LYS A 30 -1.05 25.26 -5.54
N LEU A 31 -1.64 24.29 -4.81
CA LEU A 31 -1.68 22.89 -5.18
C LEU A 31 -3.06 22.51 -5.68
N GLU A 32 -3.11 21.54 -6.59
CA GLU A 32 -4.35 21.00 -7.12
C GLU A 32 -4.49 19.53 -6.76
N LEU A 33 -5.75 19.11 -6.49
CA LEU A 33 -6.03 17.70 -6.29
C LEU A 33 -6.05 16.96 -7.64
N ASN A 34 -5.51 15.74 -7.64
CA ASN A 34 -5.61 14.88 -8.80
C ASN A 34 -7.04 14.32 -8.89
N ILE A 35 -7.83 14.87 -9.79
CA ILE A 35 -9.26 14.54 -9.96
C ILE A 35 -9.47 13.03 -10.24
N LYS A 36 -8.57 12.42 -11.01
CA LYS A 36 -8.66 11.00 -11.35
C LYS A 36 -8.47 10.08 -10.15
N LYS A 37 -7.70 10.53 -9.16
CA LYS A 37 -7.39 9.78 -7.93
C LYS A 37 -8.18 10.23 -6.72
N THR A 38 -8.95 11.32 -6.83
CA THR A 38 -9.78 11.84 -5.73
C THR A 38 -11.16 11.21 -5.80
N LYS A 39 -11.49 10.38 -4.81
CA LYS A 39 -12.75 9.61 -4.79
C LYS A 39 -13.37 9.61 -3.41
N ILE A 40 -14.70 9.57 -3.38
CA ILE A 40 -15.49 9.35 -2.17
C ILE A 40 -16.17 7.98 -2.35
N ASN A 41 -15.73 6.99 -1.57
CA ASN A 41 -16.22 5.62 -1.69
C ASN A 41 -16.65 5.07 -0.34
N SER A 42 -17.54 4.05 -0.37
CA SER A 42 -17.85 3.28 0.82
C SER A 42 -16.64 2.42 1.24
N ILE A 43 -16.38 2.34 2.54
CA ILE A 43 -15.31 1.50 3.09
C ILE A 43 -15.51 0.01 2.77
N LYS A 44 -16.75 -0.41 2.52
CA LYS A 44 -17.08 -1.79 2.12
C LYS A 44 -16.44 -2.18 0.80
N ASN A 45 -16.21 -1.21 -0.09
CA ASN A 45 -15.58 -1.41 -1.39
C ASN A 45 -14.05 -1.46 -1.31
N GLY A 46 -13.49 -1.17 -0.13
CA GLY A 46 -12.07 -1.12 0.09
C GLY A 46 -11.44 0.22 -0.28
N ILE A 47 -10.34 0.51 0.36
CA ILE A 47 -9.55 1.74 0.15
C ILE A 47 -8.10 1.32 -0.08
N ASP A 48 -7.54 1.73 -1.21
CA ASP A 48 -6.12 1.54 -1.51
C ASP A 48 -5.32 2.74 -0.97
N PHE A 49 -4.41 2.48 -0.04
CA PHE A 49 -3.59 3.53 0.57
C PHE A 49 -2.26 2.96 1.04
N LEU A 50 -1.18 3.65 0.73
CA LEU A 50 0.19 3.29 1.12
C LEU A 50 0.63 1.88 0.70
N GLY A 51 0.14 1.41 -0.45
CA GLY A 51 0.47 0.07 -0.96
C GLY A 51 -0.38 -1.06 -0.40
N TYR A 52 -1.33 -0.74 0.47
CA TYR A 52 -2.25 -1.69 1.09
C TYR A 52 -3.67 -1.45 0.62
N ARG A 53 -4.52 -2.46 0.82
CA ARG A 53 -5.95 -2.36 0.64
C ARG A 53 -6.63 -2.60 1.97
N PHE A 54 -7.35 -1.60 2.45
CA PHE A 54 -8.12 -1.63 3.69
C PHE A 54 -9.58 -1.88 3.37
N TYR A 55 -10.22 -2.82 4.05
CA TYR A 55 -11.66 -3.02 3.94
C TYR A 55 -12.26 -3.57 5.22
N LEU A 56 -13.56 -3.37 5.36
CA LEU A 56 -14.32 -3.82 6.52
C LEU A 56 -15.00 -5.15 6.21
N LYS A 57 -14.77 -6.16 7.06
CA LYS A 57 -15.42 -7.46 6.98
C LYS A 57 -15.77 -7.92 8.40
N ASP A 58 -17.05 -8.24 8.63
CA ASP A 58 -17.55 -8.71 9.93
C ASP A 58 -17.16 -7.79 11.08
N ASN A 59 -17.32 -6.48 10.91
CA ASN A 59 -16.92 -5.42 11.84
C ASN A 59 -15.43 -5.39 12.19
N LYS A 60 -14.60 -6.06 11.39
CA LYS A 60 -13.15 -6.03 11.54
C LYS A 60 -12.50 -5.36 10.33
N ILE A 61 -11.47 -4.59 10.59
CA ILE A 61 -10.65 -3.99 9.53
C ILE A 61 -9.64 -5.03 9.05
N ILE A 62 -9.68 -5.34 7.76
CA ILE A 62 -8.74 -6.24 7.13
C ILE A 62 -7.77 -5.43 6.28
N LEU A 63 -6.49 -5.71 6.48
CA LEU A 63 -5.40 -5.09 5.75
C LEU A 63 -4.76 -6.13 4.83
N LYS A 64 -4.85 -5.89 3.52
CA LYS A 64 -4.18 -6.73 2.52
C LYS A 64 -3.22 -5.92 1.69
N LEU A 65 -2.17 -6.55 1.22
CA LEU A 65 -1.26 -5.94 0.27
C LEU A 65 -1.94 -5.86 -1.10
N ARG A 66 -1.74 -4.75 -1.81
CA ARG A 66 -2.27 -4.58 -3.18
C ARG A 66 -1.67 -5.64 -4.11
N ASN A 67 -2.48 -6.12 -5.06
CA ASN A 67 -2.03 -7.14 -6.02
C ASN A 67 -0.78 -6.72 -6.80
N ARG A 68 -0.70 -5.46 -7.18
CA ARG A 68 0.48 -4.90 -7.85
C ARG A 68 1.74 -5.04 -6.99
N THR A 69 1.64 -4.71 -5.71
CA THR A 69 2.76 -4.83 -4.75
C THR A 69 3.16 -6.29 -4.55
N LYS A 70 2.19 -7.20 -4.46
CA LYS A 70 2.46 -8.64 -4.37
C LYS A 70 3.22 -9.16 -5.59
N LYS A 71 2.77 -8.78 -6.79
CA LYS A 71 3.42 -9.18 -8.04
C LYS A 71 4.85 -8.63 -8.13
N ASN A 72 5.05 -7.37 -7.76
CA ASN A 72 6.36 -6.75 -7.76
C ASN A 72 7.30 -7.44 -6.77
N PHE A 73 6.80 -7.78 -5.58
CA PHE A 73 7.57 -8.50 -4.57
C PHE A 73 8.00 -9.88 -5.07
N LYS A 74 7.07 -10.66 -5.59
CA LYS A 74 7.38 -11.99 -6.14
C LYS A 74 8.40 -11.93 -7.27
N ARG A 75 8.26 -10.95 -8.16
CA ARG A 75 9.19 -10.73 -9.27
C ARG A 75 10.58 -10.36 -8.77
N LYS A 76 10.66 -9.46 -7.79
CA LYS A 76 11.93 -9.04 -7.19
C LYS A 76 12.64 -10.21 -6.52
N VAL A 77 11.94 -11.00 -5.71
CA VAL A 77 12.51 -12.17 -5.04
C VAL A 77 13.02 -13.18 -6.05
N LYS A 78 12.24 -13.48 -7.08
CA LYS A 78 12.64 -14.42 -8.15
C LYS A 78 13.91 -13.95 -8.84
N SER A 79 14.00 -12.68 -9.17
CA SER A 79 15.17 -12.09 -9.85
C SER A 79 16.42 -12.15 -8.97
N VAL A 80 16.32 -11.74 -7.71
CA VAL A 80 17.45 -11.71 -6.77
C VAL A 80 17.87 -13.13 -6.37
N LYS A 81 16.92 -14.04 -6.19
CA LYS A 81 17.20 -15.45 -5.88
C LYS A 81 18.01 -16.13 -6.99
N LYS A 82 17.72 -15.78 -8.23
CA LYS A 82 18.47 -16.26 -9.39
C LYS A 82 19.95 -15.87 -9.31
N LEU A 83 20.22 -14.62 -8.95
CA LEU A 83 21.59 -14.14 -8.74
C LEU A 83 22.28 -14.86 -7.57
N TYR A 84 21.57 -15.14 -6.52
CA TYR A 84 22.08 -15.88 -5.37
C TYR A 84 22.39 -17.33 -5.74
N ASP A 85 21.49 -18.01 -6.45
CA ASP A 85 21.66 -19.40 -6.86
C ASP A 85 22.87 -19.59 -7.80
N TYR A 86 23.18 -18.57 -8.61
CA TYR A 86 24.36 -18.56 -9.48
C TYR A 86 25.64 -18.04 -8.80
N ASN A 87 25.59 -17.82 -7.46
CA ASN A 87 26.71 -17.31 -6.66
C ASN A 87 27.24 -15.92 -7.10
N ILE A 88 26.38 -15.13 -7.74
CA ILE A 88 26.73 -13.76 -8.15
C ILE A 88 26.67 -12.82 -6.96
N ILE A 89 25.74 -13.06 -6.03
CA ILE A 89 25.58 -12.30 -4.78
C ILE A 89 25.63 -13.23 -3.58
N THR A 90 25.99 -12.66 -2.42
CA THR A 90 26.00 -13.38 -1.14
C THR A 90 24.61 -13.45 -0.54
N GLU A 91 24.42 -14.33 0.46
CA GLU A 91 23.18 -14.41 1.23
C GLU A 91 22.84 -13.08 1.91
N LYS A 92 23.84 -12.38 2.42
CA LYS A 92 23.69 -11.06 3.03
C LYS A 92 23.16 -10.03 2.04
N GLU A 93 23.70 -10.01 0.83
CA GLU A 93 23.24 -9.13 -0.25
C GLU A 93 21.82 -9.46 -0.69
N PHE A 94 21.51 -10.75 -0.77
CA PHE A 94 20.13 -11.22 -1.05
C PHE A 94 19.15 -10.71 -0.02
N LYS A 95 19.41 -10.92 1.27
CA LYS A 95 18.56 -10.47 2.37
C LYS A 95 18.42 -8.95 2.39
N LYS A 96 19.50 -8.23 2.12
CA LYS A 96 19.47 -6.77 2.03
C LYS A 96 18.57 -6.27 0.90
N SER A 97 18.60 -6.91 -0.26
CA SER A 97 17.81 -6.53 -1.43
C SER A 97 16.30 -6.66 -1.21
N ILE A 98 15.86 -7.59 -0.35
CA ILE A 98 14.45 -7.83 -0.07
C ILE A 98 13.99 -7.27 1.28
N SER A 99 14.87 -6.64 2.05
CA SER A 99 14.57 -6.16 3.41
C SER A 99 13.46 -5.12 3.46
N SER A 100 13.36 -4.26 2.46
CA SER A 100 12.29 -3.26 2.36
C SER A 100 10.90 -3.91 2.30
N TYR A 101 10.78 -5.02 1.62
CA TYR A 101 9.51 -5.77 1.55
C TYR A 101 9.17 -6.46 2.86
N LYS A 102 10.18 -6.88 3.64
CA LYS A 102 9.95 -7.46 4.96
C LYS A 102 9.22 -6.47 5.88
N GLY A 103 9.65 -5.21 5.88
CA GLY A 103 8.98 -4.15 6.61
C GLY A 103 7.55 -3.90 6.13
N LEU A 104 7.35 -3.86 4.81
CA LEU A 104 6.03 -3.67 4.21
C LEU A 104 5.07 -4.82 4.51
N LEU A 105 5.56 -6.07 4.50
CA LEU A 105 4.76 -7.27 4.69
C LEU A 105 4.55 -7.65 6.16
N LYS A 106 5.15 -6.91 7.09
CA LYS A 106 5.04 -7.13 8.53
C LYS A 106 3.62 -6.95 9.06
N TRP A 107 2.83 -6.08 8.44
CA TRP A 107 1.55 -5.64 8.96
C TRP A 107 0.38 -6.52 8.48
N GLY A 108 -0.61 -6.70 9.35
CA GLY A 108 -1.86 -7.39 9.05
C GLY A 108 -1.68 -8.84 8.62
N THR A 109 -2.39 -9.24 7.57
CA THR A 109 -2.36 -10.59 7.01
C THR A 109 -1.23 -10.82 6.01
N CYS A 110 -0.33 -9.84 5.85
CA CYS A 110 0.71 -9.86 4.81
C CYS A 110 1.96 -10.65 5.21
N ASN A 111 2.19 -10.86 6.51
CA ASN A 111 3.41 -11.49 7.02
C ASN A 111 3.63 -12.90 6.47
N GLY A 112 2.57 -13.70 6.39
CA GLY A 112 2.65 -15.05 5.83
C GLY A 112 3.08 -15.11 4.37
N LEU A 113 2.79 -14.07 3.58
CA LEU A 113 3.21 -13.99 2.18
C LEU A 113 4.73 -13.91 2.06
N TYR A 114 5.38 -13.13 2.94
CA TYR A 114 6.83 -13.01 2.95
C TYR A 114 7.49 -14.39 3.06
N TYR A 115 7.11 -15.16 4.06
CA TYR A 115 7.71 -16.49 4.29
C TYR A 115 7.36 -17.50 3.20
N ARG A 116 6.19 -17.41 2.60
CA ARG A 116 5.82 -18.28 1.48
C ARG A 116 6.64 -18.02 0.22
N VAL A 117 6.95 -16.75 -0.04
CA VAL A 117 7.68 -16.36 -1.26
C VAL A 117 9.18 -16.51 -1.09
N VAL A 118 9.71 -16.08 0.06
CA VAL A 118 11.15 -16.16 0.35
C VAL A 118 11.56 -17.57 0.79
N GLY A 119 10.67 -18.33 1.42
CA GLY A 119 10.92 -19.70 1.86
C GLY A 119 11.80 -19.79 3.10
N ASP A 120 12.00 -18.70 3.82
CA ASP A 120 12.84 -18.63 5.00
C ASP A 120 12.07 -18.09 6.19
N LYS A 121 12.27 -18.69 7.33
CA LYS A 121 11.67 -18.26 8.60
C LYS A 121 12.68 -17.56 9.47
#